data_fa2b497d1e7c2c24fe6ff05c492ce515
#
_entry.id   fa2b497d1e7c2c24fe6ff05c492ce515
#
_cell.length_a   1.000
_cell.length_b   1.000
_cell.length_c   1.000
_cell.angle_alpha   90.00
_cell.angle_beta   90.00
_cell.angle_gamma   90.00
#
_symmetry.space_group_name_H-M   'P 1'
#
loop_
_entity.id
_entity.type
_entity.pdbx_description
1 polymer ?
#
loop_
_entity_poly.entity_id
_entity_poly.type
_entity_poly.pdbx_seq_one_letter_code
_entity_poly.pdbx_strand_id
1 'polypeptide(L)'
;VKVALNALLPFRPDIVLSGINDGLNAGLDVAYSGTIGAATEAAMHGVPAIAFSMRDGKSFDVTDHYLCSVLGELLEKPLGRGEIWNVNFPTCPLSDCRGILRDRFPEKRSYYENYYHCVREENGVQYLSPKATVLRPDEVTDGSDIQAVLNGFVSVGKVRCAAF
;
A
#
# COMPACT_ATOMS: atom_id res chain seq x y z
N VAL A 1 -4.28 -10.58 -12.30
CA VAL A 1 -4.76 -9.45 -13.11
C VAL A 1 -4.58 -9.75 -14.58
N LYS A 2 -3.35 -10.01 -15.07
CA LYS A 2 -3.05 -10.23 -16.49
C LYS A 2 -3.96 -11.28 -17.17
N VAL A 3 -4.09 -12.47 -16.55
CA VAL A 3 -4.97 -13.53 -17.07
C VAL A 3 -6.43 -13.08 -17.07
N ALA A 4 -6.89 -12.41 -16.00
CA ALA A 4 -8.26 -11.91 -15.93
C ALA A 4 -8.56 -10.93 -17.08
N LEU A 5 -7.70 -9.93 -17.27
CA LEU A 5 -7.90 -8.89 -18.29
C LEU A 5 -7.81 -9.42 -19.73
N ASN A 6 -6.98 -10.44 -19.97
CA ASN A 6 -6.72 -10.91 -21.35
C ASN A 6 -7.53 -12.16 -21.75
N ALA A 7 -8.04 -12.92 -20.78
CA ALA A 7 -8.64 -14.23 -21.09
C ALA A 7 -9.93 -14.56 -20.37
N LEU A 8 -10.20 -14.00 -19.18
CA LEU A 8 -11.32 -14.44 -18.36
C LEU A 8 -12.50 -13.46 -18.37
N LEU A 9 -12.23 -12.17 -18.41
CA LEU A 9 -13.29 -11.16 -18.40
C LEU A 9 -13.87 -10.98 -19.80
N PRO A 10 -15.20 -11.03 -19.97
CA PRO A 10 -15.87 -10.76 -21.24
C PRO A 10 -15.95 -9.27 -21.57
N PHE A 11 -15.46 -8.41 -20.68
CA PHE A 11 -15.45 -6.95 -20.83
C PHE A 11 -14.17 -6.36 -20.22
N ARG A 12 -13.82 -5.14 -20.62
CA ARG A 12 -12.75 -4.37 -19.98
C ARG A 12 -13.30 -3.67 -18.74
N PRO A 13 -12.72 -3.85 -17.55
CA PRO A 13 -13.15 -3.11 -16.37
C PRO A 13 -12.75 -1.63 -16.47
N ASP A 14 -13.56 -0.76 -15.88
CA ASP A 14 -13.29 0.68 -15.80
C ASP A 14 -12.20 0.99 -14.78
N ILE A 15 -12.06 0.15 -13.75
CA ILE A 15 -11.07 0.30 -12.69
C ILE A 15 -10.73 -1.06 -12.07
N VAL A 16 -9.52 -1.17 -11.54
CA VAL A 16 -9.09 -2.30 -10.69
C VAL A 16 -8.82 -1.80 -9.27
N LEU A 17 -9.48 -2.40 -8.30
CA LEU A 17 -9.23 -2.20 -6.89
C LEU A 17 -8.43 -3.40 -6.36
N SER A 18 -7.30 -3.15 -5.72
CA SER A 18 -6.43 -4.18 -5.18
C SER A 18 -6.30 -4.02 -3.66
N GLY A 19 -6.60 -5.07 -2.91
CA GLY A 19 -6.59 -5.05 -1.44
C GLY A 19 -7.97 -5.38 -0.86
N ILE A 20 -8.23 -5.09 0.41
CA ILE A 20 -7.39 -4.33 1.33
C ILE A 20 -6.31 -5.26 1.87
N ASN A 21 -5.03 -4.86 1.75
CA ASN A 21 -3.91 -5.62 2.27
C ASN A 21 -3.79 -5.46 3.79
N ASP A 22 -3.57 -6.56 4.50
CA ASP A 22 -3.18 -6.54 5.92
C ASP A 22 -1.66 -6.33 6.02
N GLY A 23 -1.27 -5.13 6.28
CA GLY A 23 0.09 -4.60 6.25
C GLY A 23 0.22 -3.41 5.31
N LEU A 24 1.00 -2.40 5.72
CA LEU A 24 1.21 -1.21 4.89
C LEU A 24 1.99 -1.56 3.61
N ASN A 25 1.60 -0.93 2.52
CA ASN A 25 2.38 -0.87 1.30
C ASN A 25 2.87 0.57 1.12
N ALA A 26 3.91 0.93 1.85
CA ALA A 26 4.43 2.28 1.95
C ALA A 26 5.96 2.27 1.86
N GLY A 27 6.56 3.39 1.48
CA GLY A 27 7.99 3.49 1.28
C GLY A 27 8.53 2.50 0.25
N LEU A 28 9.71 1.92 0.51
CA LEU A 28 10.31 0.92 -0.39
C LEU A 28 9.56 -0.40 -0.41
N ASP A 29 8.69 -0.67 0.58
CA ASP A 29 7.93 -1.93 0.64
C ASP A 29 6.92 -2.07 -0.51
N VAL A 30 6.58 -0.98 -1.19
CA VAL A 30 5.79 -1.01 -2.43
C VAL A 30 6.40 -1.91 -3.50
N ALA A 31 7.73 -2.04 -3.55
CA ALA A 31 8.45 -2.84 -4.53
C ALA A 31 8.24 -4.36 -4.35
N TYR A 32 7.89 -4.79 -3.16
CA TYR A 32 7.72 -6.22 -2.79
C TYR A 32 6.26 -6.64 -2.70
N SER A 33 5.34 -5.69 -2.86
CA SER A 33 3.92 -5.89 -2.62
C SER A 33 3.18 -6.53 -3.79
N GLY A 34 2.51 -7.65 -3.54
CA GLY A 34 1.58 -8.23 -4.50
C GLY A 34 0.35 -7.35 -4.76
N THR A 35 -0.10 -6.59 -3.75
CA THR A 35 -1.21 -5.63 -3.86
C THR A 35 -0.86 -4.48 -4.81
N ILE A 36 0.33 -3.90 -4.64
CA ILE A 36 0.85 -2.87 -5.56
C ILE A 36 1.09 -3.47 -6.94
N GLY A 37 1.69 -4.67 -7.02
CA GLY A 37 1.94 -5.36 -8.28
C GLY A 37 0.66 -5.64 -9.09
N ALA A 38 -0.43 -6.02 -8.41
CA ALA A 38 -1.72 -6.23 -9.06
C ALA A 38 -2.32 -4.93 -9.64
N ALA A 39 -2.27 -3.84 -8.88
CA ALA A 39 -2.71 -2.52 -9.35
C ALA A 39 -1.82 -2.01 -10.50
N THR A 40 -0.50 -2.18 -10.38
CA THR A 40 0.46 -1.79 -11.43
C THR A 40 0.25 -2.59 -12.72
N GLU A 41 -0.01 -3.90 -12.63
CA GLU A 41 -0.34 -4.72 -13.81
C GLU A 41 -1.58 -4.18 -14.53
N ALA A 42 -2.62 -3.77 -13.80
CA ALA A 42 -3.80 -3.14 -14.40
C ALA A 42 -3.44 -1.83 -15.13
N ALA A 43 -2.64 -0.97 -14.48
CA ALA A 43 -2.19 0.29 -15.07
C ALA A 43 -1.33 0.08 -16.34
N MET A 44 -0.50 -0.97 -16.38
CA MET A 44 0.26 -1.37 -17.57
C MET A 44 -0.65 -1.76 -18.73
N HIS A 45 -1.82 -2.31 -18.45
CA HIS A 45 -2.87 -2.61 -19.44
C HIS A 45 -3.79 -1.41 -19.72
N GLY A 46 -3.48 -0.23 -19.18
CA GLY A 46 -4.25 1.01 -19.38
C GLY A 46 -5.59 1.02 -18.63
N VAL A 47 -5.74 0.20 -17.59
CA VAL A 47 -6.90 0.24 -16.68
C VAL A 47 -6.50 1.02 -15.43
N PRO A 48 -7.22 2.09 -15.05
CA PRO A 48 -6.98 2.79 -13.79
C PRO A 48 -6.99 1.84 -12.60
N ALA A 49 -6.15 2.08 -11.60
CA ALA A 49 -6.09 1.19 -10.46
C ALA A 49 -5.80 1.92 -9.14
N ILE A 50 -6.37 1.38 -8.06
CA ILE A 50 -6.15 1.84 -6.69
C ILE A 50 -5.73 0.63 -5.85
N ALA A 51 -4.64 0.79 -5.11
CA ALA A 51 -4.19 -0.15 -4.09
C ALA A 51 -4.59 0.37 -2.71
N PHE A 52 -5.24 -0.49 -1.92
CA PHE A 52 -5.63 -0.19 -0.55
C PHE A 52 -4.90 -1.09 0.43
N SER A 53 -4.39 -0.51 1.51
CA SER A 53 -3.66 -1.22 2.55
C SER A 53 -3.98 -0.62 3.91
N MET A 54 -3.89 -1.42 4.94
CA MET A 54 -4.06 -0.98 6.31
C MET A 54 -2.95 -1.55 7.19
N ARG A 55 -2.63 -0.87 8.26
CA ARG A 55 -1.64 -1.34 9.22
C ARG A 55 -2.29 -2.35 10.18
N ASP A 56 -1.72 -3.57 10.27
CA ASP A 56 -2.01 -4.56 11.32
C ASP A 56 -3.49 -4.81 11.65
N GLY A 57 -4.33 -5.26 10.78
CA GLY A 57 -5.72 -5.74 10.88
C GLY A 57 -6.48 -5.86 12.22
N LYS A 58 -6.09 -5.11 13.25
CA LYS A 58 -6.69 -5.18 14.58
C LYS A 58 -7.98 -4.37 14.73
N SER A 59 -8.14 -3.32 13.92
CA SER A 59 -9.34 -2.50 13.85
C SER A 59 -9.54 -2.00 12.44
N PHE A 60 -10.76 -2.07 11.94
CA PHE A 60 -11.18 -1.56 10.64
C PHE A 60 -11.83 -0.17 10.72
N ASP A 61 -11.96 0.41 11.91
CA ASP A 61 -12.76 1.63 12.16
C ASP A 61 -12.40 2.78 11.21
N VAL A 62 -11.11 3.04 11.00
CA VAL A 62 -10.64 4.11 10.09
C VAL A 62 -10.91 3.72 8.64
N THR A 63 -10.66 2.47 8.27
CA THR A 63 -10.88 1.97 6.92
C THR A 63 -12.36 2.03 6.56
N ASP A 64 -13.24 1.51 7.42
CA ASP A 64 -14.69 1.51 7.21
C ASP A 64 -15.25 2.93 7.09
N HIS A 65 -14.69 3.87 7.86
CA HIS A 65 -15.13 5.26 7.82
C HIS A 65 -14.71 5.98 6.53
N TYR A 66 -13.47 5.78 6.06
CA TYR A 66 -12.88 6.58 4.99
C TYR A 66 -12.87 5.92 3.61
N LEU A 67 -12.99 4.59 3.51
CA LEU A 67 -12.79 3.86 2.25
C LEU A 67 -13.68 4.37 1.11
N CYS A 68 -14.99 4.45 1.35
CA CYS A 68 -15.94 4.86 0.31
C CYS A 68 -15.75 6.33 -0.11
N SER A 69 -15.45 7.21 0.83
CA SER A 69 -15.23 8.63 0.52
C SER A 69 -13.93 8.84 -0.26
N VAL A 70 -12.85 8.14 0.12
CA VAL A 70 -11.57 8.18 -0.60
C VAL A 70 -11.72 7.57 -1.98
N LEU A 71 -12.39 6.42 -2.10
CA LEU A 71 -12.67 5.80 -3.40
C LEU A 71 -13.42 6.77 -4.33
N GLY A 72 -14.52 7.35 -3.86
CA GLY A 72 -15.31 8.31 -4.64
C GLY A 72 -14.48 9.50 -5.10
N GLU A 73 -13.64 10.06 -4.22
CA GLU A 73 -12.74 11.16 -4.58
C GLU A 73 -11.73 10.74 -5.66
N LEU A 74 -11.13 9.55 -5.55
CA LEU A 74 -10.06 9.11 -6.45
C LEU A 74 -10.58 8.66 -7.81
N LEU A 75 -11.83 8.24 -7.92
CA LEU A 75 -12.48 7.94 -9.20
C LEU A 75 -12.57 9.17 -10.11
N GLU A 76 -12.68 10.37 -9.54
CA GLU A 76 -12.77 11.64 -10.28
C GLU A 76 -11.40 12.23 -10.63
N LYS A 77 -10.30 11.65 -10.13
CA LYS A 77 -8.95 12.19 -10.30
C LYS A 77 -8.16 11.45 -11.37
N PRO A 78 -7.48 12.16 -12.29
CA PRO A 78 -6.71 11.52 -13.33
C PRO A 78 -5.44 10.85 -12.80
N LEU A 79 -5.10 9.71 -13.42
CA LEU A 79 -3.83 9.04 -13.31
C LEU A 79 -3.01 9.24 -14.58
N GLY A 80 -1.72 9.49 -14.44
CA GLY A 80 -0.77 9.45 -15.54
C GLY A 80 -0.49 8.02 -16.00
N ARG A 81 0.20 7.89 -17.12
CA ARG A 81 0.58 6.58 -17.65
C ARG A 81 1.46 5.82 -16.65
N GLY A 82 1.06 4.59 -16.30
CA GLY A 82 1.77 3.75 -15.35
C GLY A 82 1.66 4.20 -13.89
N GLU A 83 0.81 5.18 -13.58
CA GLU A 83 0.50 5.58 -12.21
C GLU A 83 -0.67 4.78 -11.66
N ILE A 84 -0.62 4.53 -10.36
CA ILE A 84 -1.71 3.99 -9.55
C ILE A 84 -1.91 4.89 -8.33
N TRP A 85 -3.12 4.91 -7.78
CA TRP A 85 -3.33 5.42 -6.44
C TRP A 85 -2.89 4.37 -5.41
N ASN A 86 -2.18 4.83 -4.39
CA ASN A 86 -1.78 4.03 -3.24
C ASN A 86 -2.34 4.66 -1.97
N VAL A 87 -3.21 3.93 -1.29
CA VAL A 87 -3.90 4.39 -0.09
C VAL A 87 -3.52 3.48 1.08
N ASN A 88 -3.03 4.09 2.16
CA ASN A 88 -2.69 3.38 3.38
C ASN A 88 -3.48 3.96 4.56
N PHE A 89 -4.22 3.10 5.26
CA PHE A 89 -5.01 3.47 6.44
C PHE A 89 -4.21 3.20 7.72
N PRO A 90 -4.18 4.14 8.68
CA PRO A 90 -3.60 3.89 9.99
C PRO A 90 -4.51 2.96 10.81
N THR A 91 -3.93 2.15 11.69
CA THR A 91 -4.68 1.38 12.68
C THR A 91 -4.66 2.13 14.01
N CYS A 92 -5.69 2.91 14.22
CA CYS A 92 -5.96 3.62 15.46
C CYS A 92 -7.49 3.69 15.66
N PRO A 93 -7.98 4.00 16.86
CA PRO A 93 -9.38 4.35 17.05
C PRO A 93 -9.77 5.50 16.11
N LEU A 94 -11.00 5.51 15.61
CA LEU A 94 -11.46 6.58 14.72
C LEU A 94 -11.33 7.98 15.36
N SER A 95 -11.51 8.07 16.68
CA SER A 95 -11.30 9.31 17.46
C SER A 95 -9.88 9.87 17.36
N ASP A 96 -8.90 9.01 17.12
CA ASP A 96 -7.48 9.35 17.09
C ASP A 96 -6.99 9.56 15.64
N CYS A 97 -7.83 9.19 14.67
CA CYS A 97 -7.54 9.45 13.26
C CYS A 97 -7.66 10.94 12.95
N ARG A 98 -6.61 11.50 12.43
CA ARG A 98 -6.47 12.94 12.17
C ARG A 98 -6.97 13.36 10.78
N GLY A 99 -7.59 12.45 10.03
CA GLY A 99 -8.11 12.70 8.68
C GLY A 99 -7.20 12.16 7.57
N ILE A 100 -7.22 12.81 6.42
CA ILE A 100 -6.56 12.35 5.19
C ILE A 100 -5.47 13.34 4.77
N LEU A 101 -4.26 12.83 4.51
CA LEU A 101 -3.19 13.57 3.86
C LEU A 101 -3.01 13.08 2.41
N ARG A 102 -3.03 14.00 1.47
CA ARG A 102 -2.92 13.76 0.03
C ARG A 102 -1.54 14.11 -0.48
N ASP A 103 -1.26 13.69 -1.72
CA ASP A 103 0.00 13.96 -2.42
C ASP A 103 1.22 13.44 -1.65
N ARG A 104 1.02 12.30 -0.96
CA ARG A 104 2.11 11.64 -0.26
C ARG A 104 2.99 10.89 -1.24
N PHE A 105 4.29 10.98 -1.05
CA PHE A 105 5.27 10.23 -1.83
C PHE A 105 5.77 9.03 -1.03
N PRO A 106 6.19 7.94 -1.70
CA PRO A 106 6.80 6.80 -1.01
C PRO A 106 8.08 7.20 -0.28
N GLU A 107 8.17 6.84 1.00
CA GLU A 107 9.39 7.02 1.80
C GLU A 107 10.57 6.27 1.15
N LYS A 108 11.78 6.82 1.29
CA LYS A 108 13.01 6.21 0.75
C LYS A 108 13.55 5.03 1.58
N ARG A 109 12.85 4.67 2.63
CA ARG A 109 13.14 3.53 3.52
C ARG A 109 11.96 2.57 3.51
N SER A 110 12.21 1.32 3.89
CA SER A 110 11.15 0.34 4.17
C SER A 110 10.48 0.67 5.51
N TYR A 111 9.16 0.52 5.58
CA TYR A 111 8.43 0.60 6.84
C TYR A 111 8.81 -0.56 7.76
N TYR A 112 8.96 -1.76 7.17
CA TYR A 112 9.43 -2.95 7.85
C TYR A 112 10.92 -3.13 7.58
N GLU A 113 11.78 -2.66 8.49
CA GLU A 113 13.20 -3.01 8.45
C GLU A 113 13.35 -4.47 8.85
N ASN A 114 13.51 -5.35 7.86
CA ASN A 114 13.57 -6.78 8.07
C ASN A 114 14.98 -7.24 8.40
N TYR A 115 15.16 -7.75 9.60
CA TYR A 115 16.33 -8.54 9.97
C TYR A 115 15.95 -10.00 9.99
N TYR A 116 16.80 -10.84 9.42
CA TYR A 116 16.63 -12.28 9.52
C TYR A 116 17.45 -12.81 10.66
N HIS A 117 16.87 -13.64 11.51
CA HIS A 117 17.58 -14.35 12.56
C HIS A 117 17.32 -15.85 12.45
N CYS A 118 18.34 -16.65 12.79
CA CYS A 118 18.20 -18.09 12.81
C CYS A 118 17.36 -18.51 14.02
N VAL A 119 16.20 -19.13 13.76
CA VAL A 119 15.32 -19.67 14.81
C VAL A 119 15.62 -21.11 15.13
N ARG A 120 16.25 -21.84 14.18
CA ARG A 120 16.60 -23.26 14.32
C ARG A 120 17.66 -23.62 13.29
N GLU A 121 18.55 -24.53 13.67
CA GLU A 121 19.50 -25.18 12.77
C GLU A 121 19.41 -26.69 12.95
N GLU A 122 19.24 -27.42 11.84
CA GLU A 122 19.18 -28.89 11.82
C GLU A 122 19.91 -29.42 10.59
N ASN A 123 20.82 -30.38 10.81
CA ASN A 123 21.55 -31.04 9.73
C ASN A 123 22.26 -30.08 8.76
N GLY A 124 22.78 -28.94 9.26
CA GLY A 124 23.44 -27.91 8.45
C GLY A 124 22.46 -27.00 7.68
N VAL A 125 21.16 -27.13 7.90
CA VAL A 125 20.12 -26.24 7.34
C VAL A 125 19.68 -25.22 8.38
N GLN A 126 19.80 -23.95 8.05
CA GLN A 126 19.34 -22.86 8.90
C GLN A 126 17.90 -22.46 8.53
N TYR A 127 17.06 -22.36 9.54
CA TYR A 127 15.70 -21.84 9.42
C TYR A 127 15.68 -20.37 9.89
N LEU A 128 15.47 -19.46 8.94
CA LEU A 128 15.50 -18.03 9.22
C LEU A 128 14.07 -17.49 9.36
N SER A 129 13.85 -16.64 10.34
CA SER A 129 12.61 -15.89 10.50
C SER A 129 12.90 -14.40 10.37
N PRO A 130 12.04 -13.62 9.68
CA PRO A 130 12.16 -12.18 9.69
C PRO A 130 11.77 -11.62 11.06
N LYS A 131 12.50 -10.61 11.51
CA LYS A 131 12.14 -9.78 12.66
C LYS A 131 11.97 -8.37 12.16
N ALA A 132 10.73 -7.94 11.97
CA ALA A 132 10.43 -6.59 11.51
C ALA A 132 10.69 -5.58 12.63
N THR A 133 11.40 -4.51 12.31
CA THR A 133 11.48 -3.29 13.11
C THR A 133 10.69 -2.21 12.40
N VAL A 134 9.78 -1.57 13.10
CA VAL A 134 8.94 -0.51 12.57
C VAL A 134 9.64 0.84 12.75
N LEU A 135 9.69 1.66 11.70
CA LEU A 135 10.21 3.03 11.77
C LEU A 135 9.41 3.89 12.76
N ARG A 136 10.11 4.84 13.40
CA ARG A 136 9.50 5.84 14.26
C ARG A 136 9.22 7.14 13.49
N PRO A 137 8.28 7.99 13.97
CA PRO A 137 7.93 9.23 13.28
C PRO A 137 9.10 10.20 13.06
N ASP A 138 10.11 10.17 13.95
CA ASP A 138 11.32 11.00 13.87
C ASP A 138 12.38 10.48 12.88
N GLU A 139 12.16 9.29 12.33
CA GLU A 139 13.10 8.63 11.40
C GLU A 139 12.67 8.74 9.93
N VAL A 140 11.51 9.34 9.65
CA VAL A 140 10.90 9.37 8.32
C VAL A 140 10.88 10.77 7.73
N THR A 141 10.86 10.85 6.41
CA THR A 141 10.87 12.10 5.66
C THR A 141 9.52 12.81 5.78
N ASP A 142 9.58 14.13 6.01
CA ASP A 142 8.38 14.95 6.02
C ASP A 142 7.67 14.91 4.65
N GLY A 143 6.36 14.74 4.68
CA GLY A 143 5.54 14.61 3.47
C GLY A 143 5.46 13.17 2.90
N SER A 144 6.14 12.18 3.50
CA SER A 144 6.08 10.79 3.05
C SER A 144 4.79 10.09 3.45
N ASP A 145 4.51 8.96 2.77
CA ASP A 145 3.38 8.07 3.06
C ASP A 145 3.50 7.43 4.45
N ILE A 146 4.70 6.98 4.83
CA ILE A 146 4.97 6.40 6.15
C ILE A 146 4.74 7.44 7.24
N GLN A 147 5.23 8.68 7.06
CA GLN A 147 5.02 9.75 8.03
C GLN A 147 3.52 10.01 8.27
N ALA A 148 2.73 10.04 7.20
CA ALA A 148 1.28 10.26 7.32
C ALA A 148 0.63 9.19 8.22
N VAL A 149 0.90 7.91 7.94
CA VAL A 149 0.30 6.79 8.70
C VAL A 149 0.78 6.75 10.14
N LEU A 150 2.08 6.99 10.39
CA LEU A 150 2.62 7.03 11.76
C LEU A 150 2.02 8.15 12.61
N ASN A 151 1.62 9.24 11.98
CA ASN A 151 0.96 10.37 12.63
C ASN A 151 -0.58 10.25 12.68
N GLY A 152 -1.15 9.08 12.39
CA GLY A 152 -2.58 8.81 12.48
C GLY A 152 -3.42 9.38 11.33
N PHE A 153 -2.83 9.63 10.17
CA PHE A 153 -3.55 10.06 8.97
C PHE A 153 -3.71 8.93 7.96
N VAL A 154 -4.80 8.94 7.24
CA VAL A 154 -4.91 8.18 5.99
C VAL A 154 -3.95 8.80 4.97
N SER A 155 -3.06 8.00 4.44
CA SER A 155 -2.10 8.41 3.40
C SER A 155 -2.69 8.14 2.03
N VAL A 156 -2.74 9.17 1.18
CA VAL A 156 -3.14 9.06 -0.24
C VAL A 156 -2.03 9.62 -1.10
N GLY A 157 -1.50 8.80 -1.98
CA GLY A 157 -0.42 9.19 -2.88
C GLY A 157 -0.45 8.41 -4.18
N LYS A 158 0.51 8.71 -5.06
CA LYS A 158 0.69 7.98 -6.31
C LYS A 158 1.97 7.17 -6.28
N VAL A 159 1.90 5.97 -6.85
CA VAL A 159 3.06 5.16 -7.17
C VAL A 159 3.12 5.00 -8.68
N ARG A 160 4.32 5.10 -9.25
CA ARG A 160 4.55 4.96 -10.68
C ARG A 160 5.44 3.77 -10.96
N CYS A 161 5.04 2.96 -11.93
CA CYS A 161 5.90 1.91 -12.45
C CYS A 161 7.10 2.53 -13.19
N ALA A 162 8.31 2.12 -12.82
CA ALA A 162 9.56 2.64 -13.43
C ALA A 162 9.71 2.31 -14.92
N ALA A 163 8.86 1.44 -15.48
CA ALA A 163 8.88 1.08 -16.89
C ALA A 163 8.17 2.10 -17.81
N PHE A 164 7.58 3.19 -17.26
CA PHE A 164 6.85 4.20 -18.01
C PHE A 164 7.36 5.62 -17.75
#